data_121d701eca2477dd586eb0d7e04c752a
#
_entry.id   121d701eca2477dd586eb0d7e04c752a
#
_cell.length_a   1.000
_cell.length_b   1.000
_cell.length_c   1.000
_cell.angle_alpha   90.00
_cell.angle_beta   90.00
_cell.angle_gamma   90.00
#
_symmetry.space_group_name_H-M   'P 1'
#
loop_
_entity.id
_entity.type
_entity.pdbx_description
1 polymer ?
#
loop_
_entity_poly.entity_id
_entity_poly.type
_entity_poly.pdbx_seq_one_letter_code
_entity_poly.pdbx_strand_id
1 'polypeptide(L)'
;MMKKIEKILALMLCAVMIAGLLGGCQKKPKRTTKETDETTYGIDVARYQGTIRWAETAASGVDFAMVRVGMRGMAEGEISPDSNARYNLQEAEKNGVKLGVYFFSTAISKEEAVEEADWTADFIAQYPITYPVVYDCEGFTDTESRQYGMSKAERTDIALAFLKRIEQRGYEG
;
A
#
# COMPACT_ATOMS: atom_id res chain seq x y z
N MET A 1 -43.69 -51.48 2.22
CA MET A 1 -42.25 -51.55 2.63
C MET A 1 -41.35 -50.62 1.80
N MET A 2 -41.51 -50.52 0.51
CA MET A 2 -40.72 -49.64 -0.40
C MET A 2 -40.76 -48.14 -0.02
N LYS A 3 -41.91 -47.54 0.23
CA LYS A 3 -42.02 -46.11 0.58
C LYS A 3 -41.28 -45.67 1.87
N LYS A 4 -40.96 -46.62 2.77
CA LYS A 4 -40.16 -46.34 3.99
C LYS A 4 -38.66 -46.30 3.68
N ILE A 5 -38.22 -47.11 2.73
CA ILE A 5 -36.78 -47.15 2.30
C ILE A 5 -36.42 -45.91 1.51
N GLU A 6 -37.29 -45.41 0.63
CA GLU A 6 -37.05 -44.15 -0.13
C GLU A 6 -36.95 -42.93 0.78
N LYS A 7 -37.77 -42.86 1.86
CA LYS A 7 -37.68 -41.76 2.83
C LYS A 7 -36.39 -41.82 3.66
N ILE A 8 -35.90 -43.00 3.98
CA ILE A 8 -34.64 -43.16 4.73
C ILE A 8 -33.44 -42.80 3.81
N LEU A 9 -33.47 -43.19 2.53
CA LEU A 9 -32.46 -42.86 1.57
C LEU A 9 -32.39 -41.35 1.30
N ALA A 10 -33.52 -40.66 1.19
CA ALA A 10 -33.62 -39.21 1.02
C ALA A 10 -33.08 -38.45 2.26
N LEU A 11 -33.37 -38.93 3.47
CA LEU A 11 -32.83 -38.36 4.71
C LEU A 11 -31.32 -38.54 4.86
N MET A 12 -30.77 -39.68 4.45
CA MET A 12 -29.33 -39.90 4.43
C MET A 12 -28.61 -39.02 3.38
N LEU A 13 -29.19 -38.79 2.20
CA LEU A 13 -28.60 -37.92 1.18
C LEU A 13 -28.58 -36.46 1.65
N CYS A 14 -29.63 -35.97 2.33
CA CYS A 14 -29.66 -34.63 2.92
C CYS A 14 -28.64 -34.46 4.04
N ALA A 15 -28.41 -35.49 4.88
CA ALA A 15 -27.43 -35.43 5.95
C ALA A 15 -25.99 -35.36 5.43
N VAL A 16 -25.69 -36.02 4.30
CA VAL A 16 -24.34 -35.95 3.66
C VAL A 16 -24.11 -34.60 3.01
N MET A 17 -25.14 -33.95 2.46
CA MET A 17 -24.97 -32.60 1.88
C MET A 17 -24.79 -31.50 2.93
N ILE A 18 -25.39 -31.65 4.12
CA ILE A 18 -25.21 -30.67 5.23
C ILE A 18 -23.86 -30.83 5.89
N ALA A 19 -23.27 -32.02 5.93
CA ALA A 19 -21.92 -32.24 6.45
C ALA A 19 -20.81 -31.64 5.53
N GLY A 20 -21.08 -31.50 4.21
CA GLY A 20 -20.15 -30.89 3.25
C GLY A 20 -20.07 -29.35 3.33
N LEU A 21 -21.05 -28.68 3.97
CA LEU A 21 -21.11 -27.23 4.07
C LEU A 21 -20.42 -26.65 5.33
N LEU A 22 -19.97 -27.47 6.26
CA LEU A 22 -19.33 -27.08 7.51
C LEU A 22 -17.80 -27.23 7.49
N GLY A 23 -17.18 -27.64 6.37
CA GLY A 23 -15.75 -27.93 6.24
C GLY A 23 -14.89 -26.81 5.67
N GLY A 24 -15.41 -25.60 5.49
CA GLY A 24 -14.74 -24.49 4.83
C GLY A 24 -14.07 -23.47 5.75
N CYS A 25 -13.66 -23.79 6.98
CA CYS A 25 -12.70 -22.97 7.71
C CYS A 25 -11.31 -23.21 7.12
N GLN A 26 -10.92 -22.44 6.11
CA GLN A 26 -9.52 -22.33 5.74
C GLN A 26 -8.77 -21.76 6.95
N LYS A 27 -8.03 -22.63 7.65
CA LYS A 27 -7.05 -22.19 8.64
C LYS A 27 -6.06 -21.29 7.90
N LYS A 28 -5.93 -20.04 8.34
CA LYS A 28 -4.84 -19.16 7.89
C LYS A 28 -3.55 -19.97 7.91
N PRO A 29 -2.69 -19.89 6.87
CA PRO A 29 -1.41 -20.56 6.89
C PRO A 29 -0.67 -20.12 8.16
N LYS A 30 -0.29 -21.06 9.01
CA LYS A 30 0.53 -20.77 10.18
C LYS A 30 1.88 -20.32 9.69
N ARG A 31 2.22 -19.06 9.89
CA ARG A 31 3.59 -18.55 9.74
C ARG A 31 4.52 -19.43 10.55
N THR A 32 5.54 -20.01 9.90
CA THR A 32 6.49 -20.96 10.52
C THR A 32 7.69 -20.27 11.15
N THR A 33 7.82 -18.96 11.04
CA THR A 33 8.85 -18.17 11.74
C THR A 33 8.32 -17.74 13.10
N LYS A 34 9.09 -17.95 14.17
CA LYS A 34 8.83 -17.32 15.47
C LYS A 34 8.87 -15.80 15.25
N GLU A 35 7.70 -15.17 15.12
CA GLU A 35 7.61 -13.72 15.22
C GLU A 35 8.04 -13.33 16.63
N THR A 36 9.03 -12.46 16.72
CA THR A 36 9.16 -11.59 17.88
C THR A 36 8.01 -10.58 17.76
N ASP A 37 7.37 -10.21 18.86
CA ASP A 37 6.19 -9.32 18.91
C ASP A 37 6.39 -7.94 18.22
N GLU A 38 7.58 -7.70 17.63
CA GLU A 38 8.01 -6.45 17.00
C GLU A 38 8.13 -6.52 15.47
N THR A 39 7.91 -7.67 14.83
CA THR A 39 8.06 -7.79 13.37
C THR A 39 6.73 -7.64 12.67
N THR A 40 6.61 -6.62 11.82
CA THR A 40 5.47 -6.43 10.92
C THR A 40 5.88 -6.65 9.48
N TYR A 41 4.95 -7.16 8.64
CA TYR A 41 5.20 -7.37 7.23
C TYR A 41 4.50 -6.31 6.40
N GLY A 42 5.30 -5.60 5.59
CA GLY A 42 4.82 -4.59 4.67
C GLY A 42 5.16 -4.90 3.23
N ILE A 43 4.45 -4.22 2.35
CA ILE A 43 4.74 -4.20 0.91
C ILE A 43 4.81 -2.76 0.42
N ASP A 44 5.62 -2.55 -0.61
CA ASP A 44 5.70 -1.32 -1.39
C ASP A 44 4.95 -1.52 -2.70
N VAL A 45 4.09 -0.58 -3.04
CA VAL A 45 3.21 -0.70 -4.21
C VAL A 45 3.02 0.60 -4.97
N ALA A 46 2.96 0.47 -6.28
CA ALA A 46 2.69 1.55 -7.23
C ALA A 46 1.82 1.01 -8.39
N ARG A 47 1.62 1.80 -9.42
CA ARG A 47 0.94 1.35 -10.64
C ARG A 47 1.55 0.12 -11.30
N TYR A 48 2.84 -0.14 -11.05
CA TYR A 48 3.58 -1.23 -11.68
C TYR A 48 3.15 -2.62 -11.23
N GLN A 49 2.54 -2.75 -10.05
CA GLN A 49 1.95 -3.99 -9.56
C GLN A 49 0.57 -4.27 -10.18
N GLY A 50 0.04 -3.35 -11.00
CA GLY A 50 -1.28 -3.49 -11.60
C GLY A 50 -2.40 -3.46 -10.56
N THR A 51 -3.46 -4.23 -10.79
CA THR A 51 -4.59 -4.32 -9.86
C THR A 51 -4.31 -5.37 -8.80
N ILE A 52 -4.09 -4.94 -7.56
CA ILE A 52 -3.78 -5.81 -6.42
C ILE A 52 -5.08 -6.38 -5.84
N ARG A 53 -5.09 -7.67 -5.54
CA ARG A 53 -6.20 -8.33 -4.84
C ARG A 53 -6.03 -8.20 -3.33
N TRP A 54 -6.40 -7.04 -2.79
CA TRP A 54 -6.12 -6.66 -1.41
C TRP A 54 -6.67 -7.61 -0.35
N ALA A 55 -7.82 -8.24 -0.60
CA ALA A 55 -8.38 -9.26 0.30
C ALA A 55 -7.42 -10.47 0.44
N GLU A 56 -6.83 -10.92 -0.66
CA GLU A 56 -5.86 -12.03 -0.64
C GLU A 56 -4.51 -11.58 -0.06
N THR A 57 -4.09 -10.36 -0.37
CA THR A 57 -2.87 -9.75 0.18
C THR A 57 -2.95 -9.64 1.70
N ALA A 58 -4.03 -9.12 2.25
CA ALA A 58 -4.25 -9.06 3.69
C ALA A 58 -4.32 -10.47 4.32
N ALA A 59 -5.01 -11.41 3.67
CA ALA A 59 -5.10 -12.79 4.14
C ALA A 59 -3.74 -13.53 4.13
N SER A 60 -2.78 -13.10 3.30
CA SER A 60 -1.41 -13.64 3.29
C SER A 60 -0.54 -13.14 4.45
N GLY A 61 -1.03 -12.20 5.26
CA GLY A 61 -0.36 -11.70 6.47
C GLY A 61 0.40 -10.40 6.25
N VAL A 62 0.05 -9.62 5.23
CA VAL A 62 0.56 -8.25 5.05
C VAL A 62 -0.13 -7.34 6.07
N ASP A 63 0.66 -6.65 6.89
CA ASP A 63 0.20 -5.78 7.97
C ASP A 63 0.06 -4.32 7.51
N PHE A 64 0.95 -3.87 6.62
CA PHE A 64 0.93 -2.50 6.08
C PHE A 64 1.38 -2.45 4.61
N ALA A 65 1.05 -1.35 3.96
CA ALA A 65 1.52 -1.04 2.61
C ALA A 65 2.04 0.40 2.54
N MET A 66 3.20 0.56 1.89
CA MET A 66 3.70 1.86 1.44
C MET A 66 3.20 2.08 0.03
N VAL A 67 2.28 3.01 -0.16
CA VAL A 67 1.62 3.25 -1.45
C VAL A 67 2.19 4.50 -2.11
N ARG A 68 2.71 4.37 -3.35
CA ARG A 68 3.06 5.55 -4.11
C ARG A 68 1.82 6.36 -4.44
N VAL A 69 1.76 7.60 -3.95
CA VAL A 69 0.61 8.47 -4.22
C VAL A 69 0.78 9.33 -5.46
N GLY A 70 2.00 9.72 -5.75
CA GLY A 70 2.32 10.56 -6.89
C GLY A 70 3.79 10.59 -7.22
N MET A 71 4.10 11.34 -8.24
CA MET A 71 5.46 11.54 -8.72
C MET A 71 5.61 12.91 -9.36
N ARG A 72 6.82 13.45 -9.32
CA ARG A 72 7.24 14.54 -10.22
C ARG A 72 7.96 13.97 -11.43
N GLY A 73 7.61 14.39 -12.61
CA GLY A 73 8.18 13.89 -13.88
C GLY A 73 9.67 14.20 -13.98
N MET A 74 10.45 13.23 -14.47
CA MET A 74 11.92 13.32 -14.57
C MET A 74 12.39 14.40 -15.56
N ALA A 75 11.62 14.70 -16.60
CA ALA A 75 11.98 15.68 -17.63
C ALA A 75 11.24 17.00 -17.40
N GLU A 76 9.91 16.98 -17.41
CA GLU A 76 9.07 18.17 -17.38
C GLU A 76 8.85 18.74 -15.96
N GLY A 77 9.06 17.94 -14.93
CA GLY A 77 8.92 18.36 -13.53
C GLY A 77 7.48 18.61 -13.08
N GLU A 78 6.49 18.10 -13.80
CA GLU A 78 5.08 18.20 -13.40
C GLU A 78 4.70 17.12 -12.39
N ILE A 79 3.88 17.49 -11.40
CA ILE A 79 3.33 16.53 -10.45
C ILE A 79 2.14 15.78 -11.08
N SER A 80 2.16 14.47 -10.95
CA SER A 80 1.06 13.61 -11.39
C SER A 80 0.76 12.52 -10.34
N PRO A 81 -0.53 12.15 -10.15
CA PRO A 81 -0.87 11.04 -9.28
C PRO A 81 -0.41 9.70 -9.86
N ASP A 82 -0.08 8.74 -8.99
CA ASP A 82 0.01 7.35 -9.41
C ASP A 82 -1.41 6.85 -9.76
N SER A 83 -1.55 6.24 -10.95
CA SER A 83 -2.87 5.84 -11.49
C SER A 83 -3.62 4.85 -10.58
N ASN A 84 -2.90 4.08 -9.77
CA ASN A 84 -3.48 3.08 -8.88
C ASN A 84 -3.55 3.54 -7.41
N ALA A 85 -3.05 4.75 -7.09
CA ALA A 85 -2.96 5.23 -5.71
C ALA A 85 -4.30 5.18 -4.97
N ARG A 86 -5.35 5.77 -5.54
CA ARG A 86 -6.67 5.81 -4.90
C ARG A 86 -7.25 4.41 -4.68
N TYR A 87 -7.14 3.55 -5.68
CA TYR A 87 -7.57 2.16 -5.57
C TYR A 87 -6.81 1.43 -4.45
N ASN A 88 -5.48 1.54 -4.44
CA ASN A 88 -4.64 0.88 -3.46
C ASN A 88 -4.94 1.36 -2.04
N LEU A 89 -5.05 2.68 -1.83
CA LEU A 89 -5.38 3.24 -0.51
C LEU A 89 -6.75 2.76 -0.01
N GLN A 90 -7.78 2.84 -0.85
CA GLN A 90 -9.15 2.45 -0.49
C GLN A 90 -9.28 0.95 -0.20
N GLU A 91 -8.76 0.12 -1.08
CA GLU A 91 -8.91 -1.33 -0.92
C GLU A 91 -7.98 -1.92 0.14
N ALA A 92 -6.77 -1.36 0.35
CA ALA A 92 -5.91 -1.75 1.46
C ALA A 92 -6.56 -1.43 2.81
N GLU A 93 -7.06 -0.20 3.01
CA GLU A 93 -7.79 0.21 4.21
C GLU A 93 -8.99 -0.70 4.48
N LYS A 94 -9.85 -0.90 3.48
CA LYS A 94 -11.05 -1.75 3.58
C LYS A 94 -10.74 -3.18 4.01
N ASN A 95 -9.56 -3.68 3.68
CA ASN A 95 -9.09 -5.03 4.06
C ASN A 95 -8.22 -5.03 5.33
N GLY A 96 -8.15 -3.90 6.06
CA GLY A 96 -7.45 -3.80 7.34
C GLY A 96 -5.93 -3.73 7.23
N VAL A 97 -5.39 -3.44 6.04
CA VAL A 97 -3.97 -3.19 5.83
C VAL A 97 -3.69 -1.73 6.20
N LYS A 98 -2.73 -1.50 7.10
CA LYS A 98 -2.33 -0.15 7.53
C LYS A 98 -1.63 0.59 6.39
N LEU A 99 -1.77 1.92 6.37
CA LEU A 99 -1.31 2.75 5.27
C LEU A 99 -0.12 3.62 5.66
N GLY A 100 0.92 3.55 4.86
CA GLY A 100 1.93 4.56 4.65
C GLY A 100 1.93 4.95 3.18
N VAL A 101 2.59 6.03 2.86
CA VAL A 101 2.66 6.52 1.48
C VAL A 101 4.06 6.98 1.13
N TYR A 102 4.35 7.05 -0.16
CA TYR A 102 5.54 7.72 -0.64
C TYR A 102 5.26 8.57 -1.88
N PHE A 103 6.08 9.58 -2.06
CA PHE A 103 6.10 10.43 -3.24
C PHE A 103 7.44 10.28 -3.96
N PHE A 104 7.41 9.90 -5.24
CA PHE A 104 8.60 9.82 -6.08
C PHE A 104 8.98 11.24 -6.56
N SER A 105 10.05 11.76 -5.97
CA SER A 105 10.48 13.13 -6.17
C SER A 105 11.62 13.26 -7.17
N THR A 106 11.50 14.23 -8.05
CA THR A 106 12.59 14.77 -8.85
C THR A 106 12.78 16.28 -8.62
N ALA A 107 12.42 16.76 -7.43
CA ALA A 107 12.58 18.15 -7.05
C ALA A 107 14.05 18.61 -7.15
N ILE A 108 14.25 19.80 -7.70
CA ILE A 108 15.57 20.45 -7.85
C ILE A 108 15.71 21.69 -6.97
N SER A 109 14.67 22.03 -6.21
CA SER A 109 14.67 23.12 -5.24
C SER A 109 13.83 22.78 -4.00
N LYS A 110 14.03 23.55 -2.92
CA LYS A 110 13.24 23.43 -1.69
C LYS A 110 11.77 23.82 -1.92
N GLU A 111 11.52 24.76 -2.81
CA GLU A 111 10.18 25.22 -3.19
C GLU A 111 9.40 24.08 -3.86
N GLU A 112 10.02 23.37 -4.78
CA GLU A 112 9.42 22.19 -5.41
C GLU A 112 9.16 21.07 -4.40
N ALA A 113 10.07 20.82 -3.46
CA ALA A 113 9.87 19.84 -2.41
C ALA A 113 8.71 20.20 -1.47
N VAL A 114 8.53 21.49 -1.16
CA VAL A 114 7.38 21.97 -0.38
C VAL A 114 6.08 21.79 -1.16
N GLU A 115 6.08 22.07 -2.46
CA GLU A 115 4.93 21.84 -3.35
C GLU A 115 4.54 20.35 -3.38
N GLU A 116 5.52 19.45 -3.53
CA GLU A 116 5.32 17.99 -3.48
C GLU A 116 4.71 17.53 -2.15
N ALA A 117 5.23 18.06 -1.04
CA ALA A 117 4.73 17.75 0.29
C ALA A 117 3.28 18.24 0.50
N ASP A 118 2.96 19.46 0.07
CA ASP A 118 1.60 20.00 0.13
C ASP A 118 0.63 19.18 -0.73
N TRP A 119 1.03 18.89 -1.97
CA TRP A 119 0.24 18.04 -2.87
C TRP A 119 -0.02 16.66 -2.27
N THR A 120 1.02 16.04 -1.69
CA THR A 120 0.91 14.73 -1.03
C THR A 120 -0.05 14.78 0.14
N ALA A 121 0.11 15.77 1.04
CA ALA A 121 -0.76 15.92 2.20
C ALA A 121 -2.23 16.16 1.81
N ASP A 122 -2.49 16.96 0.78
CA ASP A 122 -3.84 17.18 0.26
C ASP A 122 -4.44 15.90 -0.36
N PHE A 123 -3.63 15.15 -1.10
CA PHE A 123 -4.06 13.90 -1.73
C PHE A 123 -4.48 12.84 -0.70
N ILE A 124 -3.74 12.74 0.41
CA ILE A 124 -3.96 11.71 1.44
C ILE A 124 -4.92 12.13 2.57
N ALA A 125 -5.37 13.38 2.60
CA ALA A 125 -6.16 13.93 3.71
C ALA A 125 -7.42 13.14 4.09
N GLN A 126 -7.98 12.37 3.16
CA GLN A 126 -9.18 11.56 3.36
C GLN A 126 -8.90 10.11 3.82
N TYR A 127 -7.62 9.71 3.91
CA TYR A 127 -7.23 8.35 4.25
C TYR A 127 -6.59 8.28 5.66
N PRO A 128 -6.80 7.19 6.41
CA PRO A 128 -6.19 6.99 7.73
C PRO A 128 -4.73 6.56 7.61
N ILE A 129 -3.85 7.50 7.32
CA ILE A 129 -2.41 7.25 7.21
C ILE A 129 -1.84 7.06 8.62
N THR A 130 -1.26 5.88 8.90
CA THR A 130 -0.70 5.49 10.21
C THR A 130 0.77 5.11 10.17
N TYR A 131 1.35 5.08 8.98
CA TYR A 131 2.79 4.93 8.73
C TYR A 131 3.33 6.22 8.10
N PRO A 132 4.64 6.43 8.08
CA PRO A 132 5.24 7.68 7.59
C PRO A 132 4.88 8.02 6.14
N VAL A 133 5.01 9.30 5.82
CA VAL A 133 5.05 9.83 4.45
C VAL A 133 6.50 9.89 4.01
N VAL A 134 6.89 9.05 3.07
CA VAL A 134 8.27 8.88 2.63
C VAL A 134 8.59 9.75 1.43
N TYR A 135 9.75 10.41 1.49
CA TYR A 135 10.38 11.09 0.36
C TYR A 135 11.26 10.09 -0.40
N ASP A 136 10.85 9.72 -1.61
CA ASP A 136 11.58 8.79 -2.47
C ASP A 136 12.33 9.57 -3.55
N CYS A 137 13.68 9.54 -3.50
CA CYS A 137 14.57 10.28 -4.38
C CYS A 137 15.56 9.34 -5.06
N GLU A 138 15.35 9.12 -6.32
CA GLU A 138 16.15 8.22 -7.14
C GLU A 138 16.65 8.91 -8.44
N GLY A 139 17.48 8.19 -9.21
CA GLY A 139 17.84 8.60 -10.57
C GLY A 139 18.78 9.81 -10.67
N PHE A 140 19.39 10.29 -9.58
CA PHE A 140 20.29 11.44 -9.59
C PHE A 140 21.63 11.19 -10.31
N THR A 141 21.92 9.96 -10.71
CA THR A 141 23.04 9.60 -11.59
C THR A 141 22.62 9.41 -13.06
N ASP A 142 21.32 9.47 -13.34
CA ASP A 142 20.75 9.37 -14.68
C ASP A 142 20.84 10.73 -15.38
N THR A 143 21.49 10.77 -16.54
CA THR A 143 21.69 12.01 -17.33
C THR A 143 20.38 12.61 -17.84
N GLU A 144 19.32 11.84 -17.93
CA GLU A 144 17.98 12.30 -18.33
C GLU A 144 17.17 12.86 -17.15
N SER A 145 17.66 12.70 -15.92
CA SER A 145 17.00 13.21 -14.73
C SER A 145 17.29 14.68 -14.49
N ARG A 146 16.28 15.46 -14.11
CA ARG A 146 16.42 16.86 -13.66
C ARG A 146 17.41 17.00 -12.50
N GLN A 147 17.59 15.95 -11.70
CA GLN A 147 18.48 15.91 -10.54
C GLN A 147 19.92 15.54 -10.89
N TYR A 148 20.21 15.28 -12.17
CA TYR A 148 21.57 14.92 -12.60
C TYR A 148 22.60 15.98 -12.19
N GLY A 149 23.68 15.52 -11.57
CA GLY A 149 24.76 16.40 -11.14
C GLY A 149 24.51 17.17 -9.84
N MET A 150 23.37 17.04 -9.21
CA MET A 150 23.11 17.64 -7.90
C MET A 150 24.02 17.05 -6.83
N SER A 151 24.60 17.90 -6.00
CA SER A 151 25.42 17.48 -4.87
C SER A 151 24.59 16.77 -3.79
N LYS A 152 25.27 15.98 -2.95
CA LYS A 152 24.63 15.35 -1.79
C LYS A 152 23.99 16.39 -0.86
N ALA A 153 24.62 17.54 -0.67
CA ALA A 153 24.14 18.62 0.21
C ALA A 153 22.81 19.18 -0.31
N GLU A 154 22.74 19.52 -1.60
CA GLU A 154 21.50 20.02 -2.23
C GLU A 154 20.35 19.03 -2.09
N ARG A 155 20.58 17.76 -2.41
CA ARG A 155 19.55 16.71 -2.27
C ARG A 155 19.09 16.54 -0.83
N THR A 156 20.03 16.63 0.14
CA THR A 156 19.67 16.55 1.58
C THR A 156 18.80 17.73 1.98
N ASP A 157 19.15 18.94 1.56
CA ASP A 157 18.40 20.15 1.84
C ASP A 157 16.97 20.09 1.29
N ILE A 158 16.81 19.55 0.08
CA ILE A 158 15.52 19.35 -0.57
C ILE A 158 14.68 18.31 0.19
N ALA A 159 15.26 17.15 0.51
CA ALA A 159 14.59 16.12 1.29
C ALA A 159 14.12 16.65 2.66
N LEU A 160 14.96 17.40 3.36
CA LEU A 160 14.60 18.03 4.63
C LEU A 160 13.47 19.06 4.49
N ALA A 161 13.39 19.78 3.36
CA ALA A 161 12.30 20.70 3.10
C ALA A 161 10.96 19.97 2.95
N PHE A 162 10.94 18.84 2.21
CA PHE A 162 9.78 17.97 2.09
C PHE A 162 9.32 17.44 3.46
N LEU A 163 10.21 16.77 4.20
CA LEU A 163 9.89 16.15 5.47
C LEU A 163 9.37 17.17 6.50
N LYS A 164 10.05 18.31 6.63
CA LYS A 164 9.59 19.40 7.50
C LYS A 164 8.20 19.90 7.11
N ARG A 165 7.88 19.95 5.81
CA ARG A 165 6.57 20.40 5.37
C ARG A 165 5.50 19.35 5.67
N ILE A 166 5.79 18.07 5.50
CA ILE A 166 4.91 16.95 5.88
C ILE A 166 4.57 16.99 7.38
N GLU A 167 5.58 17.21 8.23
CA GLU A 167 5.37 17.38 9.68
C GLU A 167 4.47 18.59 10.00
N GLN A 168 4.64 19.73 9.32
CA GLN A 168 3.78 20.91 9.46
C GLN A 168 2.33 20.64 9.02
N ARG A 169 2.12 19.68 8.13
CA ARG A 169 0.80 19.24 7.68
C ARG A 169 0.19 18.16 8.60
N GLY A 170 0.91 17.78 9.68
CA GLY A 170 0.42 16.88 10.73
C GLY A 170 0.66 15.39 10.46
N TYR A 171 1.57 15.05 9.57
CA TYR A 171 1.98 13.68 9.30
C TYR A 171 3.41 13.42 9.81
N GLU A 172 3.76 12.16 10.02
CA GLU A 172 5.14 11.72 10.25
C GLU A 172 5.88 11.64 8.91
N GLY A 173 7.10 12.16 8.86
CA GLY A 173 7.94 12.19 7.66
C GLY A 173 9.26 11.42 7.85
#